data_52b9dcc730c54e21cfb085f0385a6486
#
_entry.id   52b9dcc730c54e21cfb085f0385a6486
#
_cell.length_a   1.000
_cell.length_b   1.000
_cell.length_c   1.000
_cell.angle_alpha   90.00
_cell.angle_beta   90.00
_cell.angle_gamma   90.00
#
_symmetry.space_group_name_H-M   'P 1'
#
loop_
_entity.id
_entity.type
_entity.pdbx_description
1 polymer ?
#
loop_
_entity_poly.entity_id
_entity_poly.type
_entity_poly.pdbx_seq_one_letter_code
_entity_poly.pdbx_strand_id
1 'polypeptide(L)'
;MRIILVKFREVSQKYPIVRGMASYAIIWPSASLFQQKITGRPELNYSEALRFSLYGGFFVAPTLYCWLRCASYFWPKSDFKSAITKALVEQVTYTPTAMCCFFFGMNLLEQKSVSECIEEVKQKFWPTYKIGVCVWPILQTINFVLIPEHNRVVYVSICSLMWTSFLAYMKALETKRKQQEMANSTKTVEFLDTQSMIESIDQNASTSL
;
A
#
# COMPACT_ATOMS: atom_id res chain seq x y z
N MET A 1 -28.91 -14.84 11.81
CA MET A 1 -28.24 -13.93 10.87
C MET A 1 -28.92 -12.55 10.78
N ARG A 2 -30.25 -12.44 10.56
CA ARG A 2 -30.98 -11.14 10.51
C ARG A 2 -30.82 -10.27 11.77
N ILE A 3 -30.89 -10.83 12.97
CA ILE A 3 -30.79 -10.09 14.24
C ILE A 3 -29.39 -9.46 14.40
N ILE A 4 -28.33 -10.17 14.01
CA ILE A 4 -26.95 -9.66 14.07
C ILE A 4 -26.78 -8.48 13.12
N LEU A 5 -27.31 -8.57 11.90
CA LEU A 5 -27.26 -7.49 10.90
C LEU A 5 -28.04 -6.25 11.35
N VAL A 6 -29.21 -6.44 11.99
CA VAL A 6 -30.01 -5.32 12.51
C VAL A 6 -29.26 -4.63 13.66
N LYS A 7 -28.74 -5.37 14.63
CA LYS A 7 -27.95 -4.81 15.74
C LYS A 7 -26.67 -4.12 15.23
N PHE A 8 -25.96 -4.72 14.26
CA PHE A 8 -24.79 -4.09 13.65
C PHE A 8 -25.16 -2.78 12.96
N ARG A 9 -26.28 -2.73 12.25
CA ARG A 9 -26.77 -1.50 11.61
C ARG A 9 -27.08 -0.42 12.64
N GLU A 10 -27.75 -0.74 13.71
CA GLU A 10 -28.06 0.19 14.82
C GLU A 10 -26.77 0.74 15.46
N VAL A 11 -25.82 -0.15 15.81
CA VAL A 11 -24.55 0.24 16.42
C VAL A 11 -23.72 1.08 15.46
N SER A 12 -23.64 0.72 14.19
CA SER A 12 -22.87 1.45 13.18
C SER A 12 -23.48 2.81 12.81
N GLN A 13 -24.80 2.99 13.00
CA GLN A 13 -25.45 4.30 12.88
C GLN A 13 -25.16 5.18 14.10
N LYS A 14 -25.19 4.60 15.29
CA LYS A 14 -24.91 5.31 16.55
C LYS A 14 -23.43 5.67 16.71
N TYR A 15 -22.53 4.80 16.24
CA TYR A 15 -21.09 4.93 16.39
C TYR A 15 -20.39 4.83 15.00
N PRO A 16 -20.16 5.95 14.29
CA PRO A 16 -19.53 5.95 12.98
C PRO A 16 -18.13 5.29 12.93
N ILE A 17 -17.40 5.32 14.04
CA ILE A 17 -16.10 4.64 14.16
C ILE A 17 -16.22 3.13 13.92
N VAL A 18 -17.29 2.47 14.43
CA VAL A 18 -17.51 1.03 14.24
C VAL A 18 -17.71 0.68 12.76
N ARG A 19 -18.38 1.56 12.00
CA ARG A 19 -18.51 1.41 10.54
C ARG A 19 -17.14 1.45 9.86
N GLY A 20 -16.30 2.41 10.23
CA GLY A 20 -14.94 2.52 9.72
C GLY A 20 -14.10 1.28 10.05
N MET A 21 -14.11 0.84 11.30
CA MET A 21 -13.40 -0.37 11.74
C MET A 21 -13.85 -1.60 10.95
N ALA A 22 -15.15 -1.81 10.79
CA ALA A 22 -15.69 -2.94 10.02
C ALA A 22 -15.29 -2.86 8.53
N SER A 23 -15.31 -1.66 7.92
CA SER A 23 -14.91 -1.50 6.52
C SER A 23 -13.43 -1.84 6.33
N TYR A 24 -12.54 -1.36 7.19
CA TYR A 24 -11.12 -1.69 7.14
C TYR A 24 -10.85 -3.17 7.40
N ALA A 25 -11.55 -3.77 8.39
CA ALA A 25 -11.42 -5.19 8.73
C ALA A 25 -11.85 -6.13 7.60
N ILE A 26 -12.67 -5.67 6.64
CA ILE A 26 -13.12 -6.45 5.49
C ILE A 26 -12.32 -6.09 4.23
N ILE A 27 -12.17 -4.80 3.93
CA ILE A 27 -11.59 -4.32 2.68
C ILE A 27 -10.09 -4.59 2.63
N TRP A 28 -9.37 -4.37 3.72
CA TRP A 28 -7.91 -4.52 3.74
C TRP A 28 -7.43 -5.97 3.56
N PRO A 29 -7.98 -7.00 4.23
CA PRO A 29 -7.62 -8.38 3.93
C PRO A 29 -7.99 -8.78 2.51
N SER A 30 -9.11 -8.30 1.97
CA SER A 30 -9.48 -8.53 0.58
C SER A 30 -8.46 -7.92 -0.38
N ALA A 31 -7.96 -6.72 -0.10
CA ALA A 31 -6.88 -6.07 -0.84
C ALA A 31 -5.58 -6.88 -0.78
N SER A 32 -5.22 -7.39 0.40
CA SER A 32 -4.03 -8.23 0.58
C SER A 32 -4.11 -9.51 -0.25
N LEU A 33 -5.23 -10.22 -0.20
CA LEU A 33 -5.43 -11.45 -1.01
C LEU A 33 -5.41 -11.15 -2.51
N PHE A 34 -6.03 -10.06 -2.93
CA PHE A 34 -6.00 -9.62 -4.32
C PHE A 34 -4.58 -9.26 -4.79
N GLN A 35 -3.83 -8.55 -3.95
CA GLN A 35 -2.43 -8.22 -4.19
C GLN A 35 -1.55 -9.47 -4.34
N GLN A 36 -1.70 -10.46 -3.45
CA GLN A 36 -0.98 -11.72 -3.51
C GLN A 36 -1.23 -12.44 -4.84
N LYS A 37 -2.49 -12.44 -5.32
CA LYS A 37 -2.86 -13.04 -6.60
C LYS A 37 -2.24 -12.30 -7.80
N ILE A 38 -2.27 -10.97 -7.82
CA ILE A 38 -1.67 -10.15 -8.90
C ILE A 38 -0.15 -10.35 -8.96
N THR A 39 0.51 -10.46 -7.80
CA THR A 39 1.97 -10.68 -7.74
C THR A 39 2.39 -12.10 -8.10
N GLY A 40 1.43 -12.98 -8.41
CA GLY A 40 1.70 -14.35 -8.89
C GLY A 40 2.15 -15.30 -7.79
N ARG A 41 1.79 -15.04 -6.52
CA ARG A 41 2.09 -15.99 -5.44
C ARG A 41 1.32 -17.30 -5.66
N PRO A 42 1.99 -18.45 -5.58
CA PRO A 42 1.34 -19.76 -5.83
C PRO A 42 0.28 -20.10 -4.78
N GLU A 43 0.50 -19.67 -3.53
CA GLU A 43 -0.42 -19.89 -2.42
C GLU A 43 -0.80 -18.58 -1.74
N LEU A 44 -2.06 -18.48 -1.31
CA LEU A 44 -2.57 -17.31 -0.59
C LEU A 44 -2.20 -17.40 0.89
N ASN A 45 -1.56 -16.35 1.39
CA ASN A 45 -1.20 -16.22 2.81
C ASN A 45 -2.34 -15.57 3.60
N TYR A 46 -3.21 -16.39 4.17
CA TYR A 46 -4.32 -15.92 4.99
C TYR A 46 -3.88 -15.26 6.31
N SER A 47 -2.72 -15.65 6.85
CA SER A 47 -2.16 -15.01 8.05
C SER A 47 -1.76 -13.56 7.77
N GLU A 48 -1.21 -13.27 6.58
CA GLU A 48 -0.94 -11.92 6.12
C GLU A 48 -2.25 -11.12 6.00
N ALA A 49 -3.28 -11.69 5.38
CA ALA A 49 -4.58 -11.05 5.26
C ALA A 49 -5.22 -10.76 6.64
N LEU A 50 -5.09 -11.67 7.61
CA LEU A 50 -5.56 -11.46 8.97
C LEU A 50 -4.81 -10.29 9.66
N ARG A 51 -3.49 -10.18 9.49
CA ARG A 51 -2.72 -9.04 10.00
C ARG A 51 -3.21 -7.71 9.42
N PHE A 52 -3.48 -7.66 8.12
CA PHE A 52 -4.09 -6.49 7.48
C PHE A 52 -5.48 -6.15 8.07
N SER A 53 -6.31 -7.16 8.33
CA SER A 53 -7.63 -6.99 8.94
C SER A 53 -7.52 -6.38 10.34
N LEU A 54 -6.67 -6.95 11.19
CA LEU A 54 -6.47 -6.50 12.57
C LEU A 54 -5.85 -5.10 12.61
N TYR A 55 -4.79 -4.88 11.86
CA TYR A 55 -4.11 -3.59 11.83
C TYR A 55 -5.02 -2.49 11.24
N GLY A 56 -5.67 -2.75 10.13
CA GLY A 56 -6.60 -1.82 9.48
C GLY A 56 -7.80 -1.49 10.37
N GLY A 57 -8.44 -2.51 10.93
CA GLY A 57 -9.65 -2.34 11.75
C GLY A 57 -9.40 -1.71 13.11
N PHE A 58 -8.32 -2.11 13.81
CA PHE A 58 -8.10 -1.69 15.20
C PHE A 58 -7.09 -0.55 15.37
N PHE A 59 -6.25 -0.29 14.38
CA PHE A 59 -5.28 0.79 14.43
C PHE A 59 -5.59 1.90 13.42
N VAL A 60 -5.66 1.57 12.13
CA VAL A 60 -5.81 2.59 11.07
C VAL A 60 -7.16 3.27 11.13
N ALA A 61 -8.26 2.51 11.22
CA ALA A 61 -9.60 3.10 11.22
C ALA A 61 -9.84 4.04 12.42
N PRO A 62 -9.48 3.70 13.68
CA PRO A 62 -9.63 4.61 14.81
C PRO A 62 -8.75 5.86 14.70
N THR A 63 -7.47 5.72 14.32
CA THR A 63 -6.56 6.86 14.20
C THR A 63 -6.99 7.81 13.08
N LEU A 64 -7.41 7.26 11.94
CA LEU A 64 -7.98 8.05 10.84
C LEU A 64 -9.29 8.74 11.25
N TYR A 65 -10.17 8.04 11.95
CA TYR A 65 -11.39 8.64 12.47
C TYR A 65 -11.10 9.83 13.40
N CYS A 66 -10.15 9.68 14.31
CA CYS A 66 -9.71 10.76 15.20
C CYS A 66 -9.15 11.93 14.38
N TRP A 67 -8.27 11.66 13.42
CA TRP A 67 -7.73 12.71 12.53
C TRP A 67 -8.84 13.46 11.80
N LEU A 68 -9.75 12.76 11.14
CA LEU A 68 -10.85 13.39 10.38
C LEU A 68 -11.77 14.24 11.28
N ARG A 69 -11.97 13.82 12.54
CA ARG A 69 -12.71 14.60 13.55
C ARG A 69 -11.94 15.84 13.96
N CYS A 70 -10.66 15.73 14.25
CA CYS A 70 -9.80 16.88 14.57
C CYS A 70 -9.76 17.87 13.40
N ALA A 71 -9.55 17.41 12.17
CA ALA A 71 -9.55 18.26 10.99
C ALA A 71 -10.89 18.98 10.79
N SER A 72 -12.02 18.31 11.05
CA SER A 72 -13.35 18.93 10.96
C SER A 72 -13.60 19.92 12.10
N TYR A 73 -12.99 19.72 13.26
CA TYR A 73 -13.07 20.67 14.39
C TYR A 73 -12.28 21.95 14.13
N PHE A 74 -11.03 21.85 13.65
CA PHE A 74 -10.19 23.01 13.34
C PHE A 74 -10.66 23.79 12.10
N TRP A 75 -11.19 23.11 11.12
CA TRP A 75 -11.74 23.68 9.89
C TRP A 75 -13.20 23.24 9.69
N PRO A 76 -14.17 23.84 10.42
CA PRO A 76 -15.56 23.39 10.38
C PRO A 76 -16.28 23.64 9.04
N LYS A 77 -15.76 24.55 8.22
CA LYS A 77 -16.34 24.81 6.91
C LYS A 77 -16.14 23.66 5.93
N SER A 78 -17.15 23.39 5.13
CA SER A 78 -17.14 22.36 4.07
C SER A 78 -16.90 22.94 2.68
N ASP A 79 -16.37 24.19 2.60
CA ASP A 79 -15.99 24.82 1.36
C ASP A 79 -14.72 24.18 0.77
N PHE A 80 -14.54 24.33 -0.53
CA PHE A 80 -13.42 23.75 -1.28
C PHE A 80 -12.05 24.16 -0.73
N LYS A 81 -11.90 25.42 -0.33
CA LYS A 81 -10.65 25.95 0.25
C LYS A 81 -10.31 25.25 1.56
N SER A 82 -11.27 25.09 2.47
CA SER A 82 -11.07 24.38 3.73
C SER A 82 -10.77 22.89 3.49
N ALA A 83 -11.39 22.26 2.49
CA ALA A 83 -11.13 20.87 2.14
C ALA A 83 -9.68 20.66 1.65
N ILE A 84 -9.19 21.52 0.77
CA ILE A 84 -7.78 21.50 0.33
C ILE A 84 -6.84 21.71 1.52
N THR A 85 -7.13 22.68 2.38
CA THR A 85 -6.31 22.95 3.57
C THR A 85 -6.22 21.71 4.47
N LYS A 86 -7.35 21.05 4.76
CA LYS A 86 -7.39 19.80 5.52
C LYS A 86 -6.53 18.71 4.87
N ALA A 87 -6.66 18.52 3.55
CA ALA A 87 -5.92 17.51 2.80
C ALA A 87 -4.41 17.80 2.80
N LEU A 88 -3.98 19.06 2.67
CA LEU A 88 -2.57 19.43 2.71
C LEU A 88 -1.98 19.27 4.11
N VAL A 89 -2.70 19.70 5.16
CA VAL A 89 -2.27 19.50 6.56
C VAL A 89 -2.18 18.01 6.89
N GLU A 90 -3.13 17.21 6.45
CA GLU A 90 -3.08 15.75 6.58
C GLU A 90 -1.81 15.16 5.96
N GLN A 91 -1.46 15.64 4.76
CA GLN A 91 -0.32 15.14 4.01
C GLN A 91 1.03 15.39 4.72
N VAL A 92 1.15 16.48 5.46
CA VAL A 92 2.39 16.82 6.17
C VAL A 92 2.42 16.39 7.64
N THR A 93 1.28 15.98 8.19
CA THR A 93 1.16 15.61 9.62
C THR A 93 0.78 14.14 9.80
N TYR A 94 -0.46 13.79 9.49
CA TYR A 94 -1.01 12.46 9.72
C TYR A 94 -0.38 11.41 8.79
N THR A 95 -0.27 11.71 7.49
CA THR A 95 0.18 10.74 6.48
C THR A 95 1.60 10.22 6.74
N PRO A 96 2.63 11.06 7.02
CA PRO A 96 3.97 10.55 7.33
C PRO A 96 3.98 9.65 8.56
N THR A 97 3.29 10.06 9.62
CA THR A 97 3.22 9.29 10.86
C THR A 97 2.50 7.97 10.65
N ALA A 98 1.33 7.99 10.00
CA ALA A 98 0.55 6.79 9.71
C ALA A 98 1.31 5.80 8.81
N MET A 99 2.07 6.31 7.83
CA MET A 99 2.90 5.50 6.94
C MET A 99 4.08 4.84 7.67
N CYS A 100 4.78 5.57 8.54
CA CYS A 100 5.83 5.00 9.39
C CYS A 100 5.25 3.92 10.31
N CYS A 101 4.13 4.21 10.99
CA CYS A 101 3.45 3.25 11.84
C CYS A 101 2.99 2.02 11.06
N PHE A 102 2.53 2.18 9.82
CA PHE A 102 2.10 1.07 8.97
C PHE A 102 3.27 0.14 8.63
N PHE A 103 4.35 0.68 8.07
CA PHE A 103 5.50 -0.16 7.71
C PHE A 103 6.14 -0.81 8.93
N PHE A 104 6.31 -0.07 10.02
CA PHE A 104 6.84 -0.61 11.27
C PHE A 104 5.91 -1.65 11.88
N GLY A 105 4.63 -1.33 12.08
CA GLY A 105 3.66 -2.18 12.75
C GLY A 105 3.35 -3.48 12.00
N MET A 106 3.26 -3.43 10.66
CA MET A 106 3.04 -4.63 9.85
C MET A 106 4.23 -5.58 9.93
N ASN A 107 5.47 -5.08 9.89
CA ASN A 107 6.67 -5.92 10.04
C ASN A 107 6.81 -6.47 11.47
N LEU A 108 6.41 -5.70 12.48
CA LEU A 108 6.36 -6.18 13.86
C LEU A 108 5.34 -7.33 14.03
N LEU A 109 4.17 -7.23 13.38
CA LEU A 109 3.18 -8.31 13.33
C LEU A 109 3.68 -9.55 12.54
N GLU A 110 4.69 -9.39 11.69
CA GLU A 110 5.43 -10.47 11.04
C GLU A 110 6.53 -11.07 11.92
N GLN A 111 6.63 -10.63 13.18
CA GLN A 111 7.65 -11.06 14.16
C GLN A 111 9.09 -10.75 13.72
N LYS A 112 9.28 -9.73 12.87
CA LYS A 112 10.61 -9.24 12.53
C LYS A 112 11.23 -8.47 13.68
N SER A 113 12.54 -8.41 13.73
CA SER A 113 13.26 -7.61 14.70
C SER A 113 13.01 -6.11 14.54
N VAL A 114 13.15 -5.34 15.61
CA VAL A 114 12.98 -3.88 15.57
C VAL A 114 13.92 -3.23 14.55
N SER A 115 15.14 -3.74 14.41
CA SER A 115 16.11 -3.24 13.42
C SER A 115 15.61 -3.43 11.99
N GLU A 116 15.09 -4.61 11.67
CA GLU A 116 14.49 -4.89 10.35
C GLU A 116 13.26 -4.02 10.08
N CYS A 117 12.41 -3.80 11.09
CA CYS A 117 11.25 -2.91 10.97
C CYS A 117 11.67 -1.47 10.62
N ILE A 118 12.71 -0.94 11.27
CA ILE A 118 13.24 0.40 11.00
C ILE A 118 13.82 0.48 9.58
N GLU A 119 14.55 -0.53 9.16
CA GLU A 119 15.14 -0.57 7.81
C GLU A 119 14.06 -0.61 6.72
N GLU A 120 13.02 -1.38 6.92
CA GLU A 120 11.85 -1.41 6.02
C GLU A 120 11.16 -0.03 5.91
N VAL A 121 11.03 0.70 7.04
CA VAL A 121 10.51 2.07 7.02
C VAL A 121 11.40 2.97 6.17
N LYS A 122 12.73 2.95 6.37
CA LYS A 122 13.68 3.78 5.62
C LYS A 122 13.62 3.50 4.11
N GLN A 123 13.56 2.22 3.73
CA GLN A 123 13.55 1.81 2.33
C GLN A 123 12.24 2.15 1.61
N LYS A 124 11.09 1.97 2.29
CA LYS A 124 9.77 2.08 1.66
C LYS A 124 9.09 3.45 1.82
N PHE A 125 9.48 4.22 2.83
CA PHE A 125 8.81 5.49 3.13
C PHE A 125 8.89 6.48 1.95
N TRP A 126 10.09 6.86 1.54
CA TRP A 126 10.26 7.90 0.52
C TRP A 126 9.69 7.53 -0.85
N PRO A 127 9.92 6.34 -1.40
CA PRO A 127 9.31 5.96 -2.68
C PRO A 127 7.79 6.02 -2.65
N THR A 128 7.16 5.52 -1.58
CA THR A 128 5.71 5.51 -1.44
C THR A 128 5.14 6.91 -1.17
N TYR A 129 5.79 7.69 -0.31
CA TYR A 129 5.34 9.03 0.05
C TYR A 129 5.35 9.99 -1.14
N LYS A 130 6.40 9.97 -1.97
CA LYS A 130 6.50 10.80 -3.18
C LYS A 130 5.32 10.62 -4.14
N ILE A 131 4.88 9.38 -4.35
CA ILE A 131 3.72 9.10 -5.18
C ILE A 131 2.44 9.49 -4.44
N GLY A 132 2.37 9.19 -3.15
CA GLY A 132 1.22 9.49 -2.29
C GLY A 132 0.88 10.98 -2.26
N VAL A 133 1.88 11.86 -2.19
CA VAL A 133 1.69 13.33 -2.19
C VAL A 133 0.92 13.84 -3.41
N CYS A 134 1.03 13.17 -4.54
CA CYS A 134 0.30 13.56 -5.76
C CYS A 134 -1.15 13.06 -5.76
N VAL A 135 -1.43 11.93 -5.13
CA VAL A 135 -2.73 11.23 -5.23
C VAL A 135 -3.64 11.55 -4.03
N TRP A 136 -3.11 11.43 -2.81
CA TRP A 136 -3.92 11.51 -1.59
C TRP A 136 -4.57 12.86 -1.35
N PRO A 137 -3.95 14.04 -1.62
CA PRO A 137 -4.62 15.32 -1.46
C PRO A 137 -5.87 15.47 -2.31
N ILE A 138 -5.88 14.92 -3.52
CA ILE A 138 -7.05 14.91 -4.41
C ILE A 138 -8.17 14.06 -3.80
N LEU A 139 -7.85 12.83 -3.40
CA LEU A 139 -8.82 11.90 -2.81
C LEU A 139 -9.39 12.46 -1.49
N GLN A 140 -8.55 13.06 -0.64
CA GLN A 140 -8.99 13.66 0.62
C GLN A 140 -9.80 14.93 0.41
N THR A 141 -9.49 15.74 -0.60
CA THR A 141 -10.32 16.90 -0.96
C THR A 141 -11.73 16.45 -1.34
N ILE A 142 -11.84 15.42 -2.18
CA ILE A 142 -13.14 14.80 -2.52
C ILE A 142 -13.84 14.28 -1.25
N ASN A 143 -13.10 13.62 -0.36
CA ASN A 143 -13.62 13.11 0.90
C ASN A 143 -14.23 14.22 1.77
N PHE A 144 -13.53 15.35 1.91
CA PHE A 144 -14.01 16.46 2.74
C PHE A 144 -15.16 17.25 2.12
N VAL A 145 -15.22 17.35 0.79
CA VAL A 145 -16.26 18.13 0.07
C VAL A 145 -17.53 17.31 -0.13
N LEU A 146 -17.40 16.07 -0.62
CA LEU A 146 -18.54 15.30 -1.12
C LEU A 146 -19.02 14.23 -0.15
N ILE A 147 -18.15 13.72 0.73
CA ILE A 147 -18.50 12.56 1.56
C ILE A 147 -18.99 13.00 2.94
N PRO A 148 -20.21 12.56 3.36
CA PRO A 148 -20.72 12.82 4.71
C PRO A 148 -19.77 12.29 5.79
N GLU A 149 -19.64 13.00 6.92
CA GLU A 149 -18.66 12.70 7.98
C GLU A 149 -18.66 11.23 8.44
N HIS A 150 -19.85 10.66 8.57
CA HIS A 150 -20.01 9.27 9.03
C HIS A 150 -19.55 8.21 8.01
N ASN A 151 -19.31 8.58 6.76
CA ASN A 151 -18.84 7.70 5.69
C ASN A 151 -17.39 7.97 5.27
N ARG A 152 -16.75 9.02 5.77
CA ARG A 152 -15.39 9.43 5.36
C ARG A 152 -14.35 8.32 5.54
N VAL A 153 -14.39 7.62 6.68
CA VAL A 153 -13.47 6.50 6.94
C VAL A 153 -13.71 5.34 5.98
N VAL A 154 -14.97 5.05 5.65
CA VAL A 154 -15.33 4.00 4.66
C VAL A 154 -14.82 4.38 3.27
N TYR A 155 -14.99 5.63 2.85
CA TYR A 155 -14.47 6.13 1.58
C TYR A 155 -12.96 5.95 1.50
N VAL A 156 -12.22 6.36 2.53
CA VAL A 156 -10.75 6.22 2.57
C VAL A 156 -10.33 4.75 2.53
N SER A 157 -11.10 3.83 3.15
CA SER A 157 -10.78 2.40 3.08
C SER A 157 -10.89 1.84 1.66
N ILE A 158 -11.87 2.32 0.87
CA ILE A 158 -12.02 1.95 -0.54
C ILE A 158 -10.88 2.55 -1.38
N CYS A 159 -10.54 3.82 -1.16
CA CYS A 159 -9.41 4.46 -1.83
C CYS A 159 -8.08 3.72 -1.50
N SER A 160 -7.91 3.28 -0.25
CA SER A 160 -6.76 2.49 0.16
C SER A 160 -6.67 1.13 -0.55
N LEU A 161 -7.80 0.47 -0.81
CA LEU A 161 -7.84 -0.75 -1.62
C LEU A 161 -7.30 -0.49 -3.03
N MET A 162 -7.81 0.56 -3.69
CA MET A 162 -7.35 0.93 -5.04
C MET A 162 -5.86 1.30 -5.04
N TRP A 163 -5.43 2.07 -4.05
CA TRP A 163 -4.05 2.50 -3.87
C TRP A 163 -3.08 1.33 -3.65
N THR A 164 -3.38 0.42 -2.74
CA THR A 164 -2.54 -0.75 -2.47
C THR A 164 -2.49 -1.69 -3.65
N SER A 165 -3.61 -1.88 -4.37
CA SER A 165 -3.68 -2.67 -5.61
C SER A 165 -2.81 -2.06 -6.71
N PHE A 166 -2.85 -0.73 -6.87
CA PHE A 166 -2.02 0.00 -7.82
C PHE A 166 -0.52 -0.15 -7.49
N LEU A 167 -0.13 0.06 -6.22
CA LEU A 167 1.27 -0.12 -5.80
C LEU A 167 1.77 -1.55 -6.02
N ALA A 168 0.93 -2.55 -5.74
CA ALA A 168 1.27 -3.95 -5.99
C ALA A 168 1.48 -4.24 -7.47
N TYR A 169 0.61 -3.71 -8.33
CA TYR A 169 0.72 -3.85 -9.77
C TYR A 169 2.01 -3.21 -10.31
N MET A 170 2.31 -1.97 -9.88
CA MET A 170 3.55 -1.28 -10.26
C MET A 170 4.80 -2.05 -9.85
N LYS A 171 4.81 -2.58 -8.62
CA LYS A 171 5.91 -3.42 -8.14
C LYS A 171 6.06 -4.71 -8.95
N ALA A 172 4.97 -5.35 -9.31
CA ALA A 172 4.99 -6.56 -10.15
C ALA A 172 5.57 -6.28 -11.56
N LEU A 173 5.20 -5.13 -12.15
CA LEU A 173 5.77 -4.69 -13.44
C LEU A 173 7.27 -4.42 -13.34
N GLU A 174 7.71 -3.72 -12.30
CA GLU A 174 9.14 -3.44 -12.08
C GLU A 174 9.95 -4.74 -11.90
N THR A 175 9.42 -5.68 -11.13
CA THR A 175 10.07 -6.98 -10.93
C THR A 175 10.21 -7.75 -12.25
N LYS A 176 9.16 -7.79 -13.07
CA LYS A 176 9.20 -8.43 -14.40
C LYS A 176 10.23 -7.76 -15.32
N ARG A 177 10.27 -6.44 -15.31
CA ARG A 177 11.26 -5.68 -16.11
C ARG A 177 12.69 -6.02 -15.69
N LYS A 178 13.00 -6.01 -14.39
CA LYS A 178 14.33 -6.38 -13.88
C LYS A 178 14.71 -7.82 -14.23
N GLN A 179 13.77 -8.76 -14.17
CA GLN A 179 14.01 -10.14 -14.58
C GLN A 179 14.33 -10.26 -16.07
N GLN A 180 13.63 -9.51 -16.93
CA GLN A 180 13.93 -9.46 -18.37
C GLN A 180 15.30 -8.84 -18.67
N GLU A 181 15.66 -7.75 -17.99
CA GLU A 181 16.96 -7.11 -18.11
C GLU A 181 18.10 -8.05 -17.70
N MET A 182 17.94 -8.79 -16.59
CA MET A 182 18.92 -9.81 -16.16
C MET A 182 19.02 -10.97 -17.17
N ALA A 183 17.91 -11.50 -17.66
CA ALA A 183 17.90 -12.58 -18.63
C ALA A 183 18.57 -12.17 -19.96
N ASN A 184 18.35 -10.94 -20.39
CA ASN A 184 19.00 -10.41 -21.59
C ASN A 184 20.52 -10.22 -21.39
N SER A 185 20.93 -9.72 -20.22
CA SER A 185 22.36 -9.56 -19.88
C SER A 185 23.08 -10.92 -19.85
N THR A 186 22.45 -11.94 -19.27
CA THR A 186 23.01 -13.31 -19.24
C THR A 186 23.20 -13.87 -20.66
N LYS A 187 22.20 -13.72 -21.54
CA LYS A 187 22.32 -14.15 -22.95
C LYS A 187 23.44 -13.41 -23.70
N THR A 188 23.61 -12.14 -23.41
CA THR A 188 24.70 -11.33 -24.05
C THR A 188 26.08 -11.84 -23.62
N VAL A 189 26.25 -12.15 -22.33
CA VAL A 189 27.48 -12.73 -21.79
C VAL A 189 27.79 -14.09 -22.42
N GLU A 190 26.81 -14.99 -22.45
CA GLU A 190 26.94 -16.31 -23.06
C GLU A 190 27.32 -16.21 -24.57
N PHE A 191 26.74 -15.26 -25.29
CA PHE A 191 27.06 -15.02 -26.68
C PHE A 191 28.51 -14.55 -26.88
N LEU A 192 28.96 -13.60 -26.04
CA LEU A 192 30.35 -13.07 -26.09
C LEU A 192 31.37 -14.15 -25.72
N ASP A 193 31.07 -14.99 -24.70
CA ASP A 193 31.94 -16.12 -24.33
C ASP A 193 32.06 -17.16 -25.47
N THR A 194 30.94 -17.46 -26.13
CA THR A 194 30.93 -18.36 -27.28
C THR A 194 31.75 -17.81 -28.44
N GLN A 195 31.63 -16.50 -28.72
CA GLN A 195 32.37 -15.84 -29.80
C GLN A 195 33.88 -15.82 -29.50
N SER A 196 34.26 -15.54 -28.25
CA SER A 196 35.68 -15.57 -27.85
C SER A 196 36.30 -16.97 -27.93
N MET A 197 35.55 -18.02 -27.62
CA MET A 197 35.97 -19.41 -27.82
C MET A 197 36.21 -19.72 -29.30
N ILE A 198 35.30 -19.32 -30.18
CA ILE A 198 35.43 -19.55 -31.62
C ILE A 198 36.68 -18.85 -32.14
N GLU A 199 36.90 -17.60 -31.78
CA GLU A 199 38.11 -16.82 -32.20
C GLU A 199 39.42 -17.46 -31.70
N SER A 200 39.42 -18.03 -30.47
CA SER A 200 40.60 -18.72 -29.94
C SER A 200 40.89 -20.05 -30.65
N ILE A 201 39.86 -20.75 -31.12
CA ILE A 201 40.02 -21.98 -31.93
C ILE A 201 40.56 -21.66 -33.29
N ASP A 202 40.05 -20.60 -33.96
CA ASP A 202 40.55 -20.17 -35.29
C ASP A 202 42.01 -19.69 -35.26
N GLN A 203 42.41 -18.97 -34.20
CA GLN A 203 43.81 -18.58 -34.02
C GLN A 203 44.74 -19.78 -33.82
N ASN A 204 44.34 -20.77 -33.03
CA ASN A 204 45.12 -21.98 -32.81
C ASN A 204 45.24 -22.83 -34.10
N ALA A 205 44.17 -22.88 -34.90
CA ALA A 205 44.19 -23.58 -36.20
C ALA A 205 45.11 -22.92 -37.23
N SER A 206 45.17 -21.60 -37.23
CA SER A 206 46.07 -20.83 -38.16
C SER A 206 47.56 -20.82 -37.76
N THR A 207 47.86 -21.16 -36.48
CA THR A 207 49.27 -21.20 -35.99
C THR A 207 49.87 -22.62 -36.15
N SER A 208 49.08 -23.63 -36.50
CA SER A 208 49.49 -25.05 -36.67
C SER A 208 49.73 -25.44 -38.13
N LEU A 209 49.63 -24.51 -39.09
CA LEU A 209 49.97 -24.66 -40.51
C LEU A 209 51.26 -23.91 -40.81
#